data_9c52513c5842370b1e15c05bb3ab2746
#
_entry.id   9c52513c5842370b1e15c05bb3ab2746
#
_cell.length_a   1.000
_cell.length_b   1.000
_cell.length_c   1.000
_cell.angle_alpha   90.00
_cell.angle_beta   90.00
_cell.angle_gamma   90.00
#
_symmetry.space_group_name_H-M   'P 1'
#
loop_
_entity.id
_entity.type
_entity.pdbx_description
1 polymer ?
#
loop_
_entity_poly.entity_id
_entity_poly.type
_entity_poly.pdbx_seq_one_letter_code
_entity_poly.pdbx_strand_id
1 'polypeptide(L)'
;MQWEEKFYLGLNSMDDQHQDFVNLLNDLRKSGKNEFSSLFRILCEHISAHFEFEDALMQELNFPARVEHRGEHLRVLGELVQFSRQVEQGRTMMAQAYVNERLPEWFGLHVSTMDSALAAHVNKVTI
;
A
#
# COMPACT_ATOMS: atom_id res chain seq x y z
N MET A 1 -0.59 -11.49 -7.17
CA MET A 1 -1.84 -10.73 -7.04
C MET A 1 -2.21 -10.14 -8.39
N GLN A 2 -3.46 -10.20 -8.77
CA GLN A 2 -3.91 -9.63 -10.03
C GLN A 2 -4.68 -8.34 -9.76
N TRP A 3 -4.55 -7.38 -10.68
CA TRP A 3 -5.39 -6.18 -10.64
C TRP A 3 -6.83 -6.58 -10.90
N GLU A 4 -7.75 -6.09 -10.07
CA GLU A 4 -9.18 -6.34 -10.22
C GLU A 4 -9.92 -5.01 -10.40
N GLU A 5 -11.02 -5.01 -11.14
CA GLU A 5 -11.82 -3.81 -11.39
C GLU A 5 -12.32 -3.16 -10.09
N LYS A 6 -12.54 -3.96 -9.04
CA LYS A 6 -12.95 -3.43 -7.74
C LYS A 6 -11.90 -2.51 -7.10
N PHE A 7 -10.65 -2.56 -7.55
CA PHE A 7 -9.59 -1.67 -7.08
C PHE A 7 -9.59 -0.33 -7.83
N TYR A 8 -10.35 -0.21 -8.90
CA TYR A 8 -10.45 1.01 -9.69
C TYR A 8 -11.42 1.97 -9.00
N LEU A 9 -10.92 3.12 -8.56
CA LEU A 9 -11.67 4.09 -7.77
C LEU A 9 -12.11 5.31 -8.56
N GLY A 10 -11.65 5.45 -9.80
CA GLY A 10 -11.99 6.59 -10.64
C GLY A 10 -11.14 7.83 -10.38
N LEU A 11 -10.10 7.74 -9.56
CA LEU A 11 -9.14 8.80 -9.33
C LEU A 11 -7.78 8.37 -9.88
N ASN A 12 -7.36 8.98 -10.99
CA ASN A 12 -6.18 8.55 -11.72
C ASN A 12 -4.93 8.44 -10.84
N SER A 13 -4.68 9.43 -9.96
CA SER A 13 -3.50 9.42 -9.10
C SER A 13 -3.50 8.24 -8.13
N MET A 14 -4.65 7.92 -7.53
CA MET A 14 -4.75 6.78 -6.63
C MET A 14 -4.69 5.46 -7.40
N ASP A 15 -5.40 5.38 -8.51
CA ASP A 15 -5.44 4.15 -9.32
C ASP A 15 -4.06 3.80 -9.88
N ASP A 16 -3.29 4.79 -10.34
CA ASP A 16 -1.94 4.58 -10.83
C ASP A 16 -1.02 4.06 -9.73
N GLN A 17 -1.10 4.64 -8.53
CA GLN A 17 -0.29 4.21 -7.40
C GLN A 17 -0.67 2.81 -6.93
N HIS A 18 -1.95 2.48 -6.93
CA HIS A 18 -2.41 1.13 -6.58
C HIS A 18 -1.95 0.11 -7.63
N GLN A 19 -1.98 0.46 -8.91
CA GLN A 19 -1.49 -0.41 -9.98
C GLN A 19 0.01 -0.64 -9.84
N ASP A 20 0.78 0.40 -9.54
CA ASP A 20 2.22 0.29 -9.30
C ASP A 20 2.51 -0.63 -8.11
N PHE A 21 1.70 -0.54 -7.06
CA PHE A 21 1.83 -1.43 -5.90
C PHE A 21 1.64 -2.89 -6.30
N VAL A 22 0.59 -3.18 -7.06
CA VAL A 22 0.32 -4.56 -7.53
C VAL A 22 1.48 -5.07 -8.38
N ASN A 23 2.02 -4.22 -9.26
CA ASN A 23 3.15 -4.60 -10.12
C ASN A 23 4.40 -4.91 -9.29
N LEU A 24 4.71 -4.06 -8.30
CA LEU A 24 5.85 -4.29 -7.41
C LEU A 24 5.70 -5.57 -6.59
N LEU A 25 4.49 -5.82 -6.11
CA LEU A 25 4.19 -7.03 -5.34
C LEU A 25 4.40 -8.27 -6.19
N ASN A 26 3.96 -8.24 -7.44
CA ASN A 26 4.14 -9.36 -8.36
C ASN A 26 5.61 -9.57 -8.71
N ASP A 27 6.38 -8.48 -8.88
CA ASP A 27 7.82 -8.58 -9.12
C ASP A 27 8.53 -9.23 -7.93
N LEU A 28 8.16 -8.86 -6.71
CA LEU A 28 8.70 -9.46 -5.49
C LEU A 28 8.42 -10.96 -5.42
N ARG A 29 7.21 -11.36 -5.77
CA ARG A 29 6.81 -12.78 -5.72
C ARG A 29 7.58 -13.63 -6.74
N LYS A 30 8.05 -13.03 -7.82
CA LYS A 30 8.83 -13.70 -8.86
C LYS A 30 10.33 -13.58 -8.66
N SER A 31 10.77 -12.73 -7.71
CA SER A 31 12.19 -12.42 -7.55
C SER A 31 12.98 -13.59 -6.99
N GLY A 32 14.25 -13.66 -7.36
CA GLY A 32 15.21 -14.53 -6.73
C GLY A 32 15.67 -13.96 -5.39
N LYS A 33 16.38 -14.78 -4.63
CA LYS A 33 16.82 -14.42 -3.28
C LYS A 33 17.66 -13.14 -3.25
N ASN A 34 18.50 -12.94 -4.27
CA ASN A 34 19.39 -11.78 -4.32
C ASN A 34 18.66 -10.48 -4.70
N GLU A 35 17.55 -10.58 -5.39
CA GLU A 35 16.78 -9.42 -5.83
C GLU A 35 15.75 -8.98 -4.80
N PHE A 36 15.34 -9.89 -3.92
CA PHE A 36 14.25 -9.63 -2.99
C PHE A 36 14.53 -8.42 -2.11
N SER A 37 15.74 -8.32 -1.56
CA SER A 37 16.08 -7.22 -0.64
C SER A 37 15.93 -5.86 -1.29
N SER A 38 16.42 -5.71 -2.53
CA SER A 38 16.33 -4.44 -3.26
C SER A 38 14.89 -4.10 -3.61
N LEU A 39 14.12 -5.09 -4.07
CA LEU A 39 12.72 -4.89 -4.43
C LEU A 39 11.85 -4.63 -3.21
N PHE A 40 12.15 -5.27 -2.08
CA PHE A 40 11.43 -5.02 -0.84
C PHE A 40 11.62 -3.59 -0.36
N ARG A 41 12.84 -3.06 -0.47
CA ARG A 41 13.10 -1.65 -0.13
C ARG A 41 12.31 -0.72 -1.03
N ILE A 42 12.26 -0.99 -2.33
CA ILE A 42 11.48 -0.19 -3.29
C ILE A 42 10.00 -0.24 -2.92
N LEU A 43 9.48 -1.41 -2.55
CA LEU A 43 8.10 -1.55 -2.12
C LEU A 43 7.81 -0.69 -0.88
N CYS A 44 8.68 -0.74 0.12
CA CYS A 44 8.51 0.05 1.35
C CYS A 44 8.50 1.55 1.05
N GLU A 45 9.40 2.02 0.19
CA GLU A 45 9.46 3.43 -0.22
C GLU A 45 8.18 3.83 -0.96
N HIS A 46 7.70 2.98 -1.85
CA HIS A 46 6.48 3.23 -2.60
C HIS A 46 5.26 3.34 -1.67
N ILE A 47 5.13 2.41 -0.72
CA ILE A 47 4.02 2.42 0.24
C ILE A 47 4.07 3.66 1.11
N SER A 48 5.25 4.02 1.60
CA SER A 48 5.42 5.21 2.44
C SER A 48 5.01 6.47 1.70
N ALA A 49 5.46 6.64 0.46
CA ALA A 49 5.12 7.80 -0.36
C ALA A 49 3.62 7.84 -0.68
N HIS A 50 3.02 6.69 -0.96
CA HIS A 50 1.59 6.60 -1.25
C HIS A 50 0.76 6.98 -0.02
N PHE A 51 1.13 6.50 1.16
CA PHE A 51 0.43 6.85 2.40
C PHE A 51 0.55 8.33 2.72
N GLU A 52 1.73 8.94 2.50
CA GLU A 52 1.90 10.39 2.67
C GLU A 52 1.00 11.16 1.74
N PHE A 53 0.88 10.73 0.50
CA PHE A 53 -0.01 11.35 -0.48
C PHE A 53 -1.46 11.31 0.00
N GLU A 54 -1.93 10.16 0.46
CA GLU A 54 -3.30 10.01 0.95
C GLU A 54 -3.54 10.80 2.24
N ASP A 55 -2.58 10.79 3.16
CA ASP A 55 -2.70 11.53 4.42
C ASP A 55 -2.83 13.03 4.18
N ALA A 56 -2.03 13.57 3.25
CA ALA A 56 -2.10 14.97 2.87
C ALA A 56 -3.45 15.31 2.23
N LEU A 57 -3.94 14.43 1.36
CA LEU A 57 -5.23 14.60 0.70
C LEU A 57 -6.38 14.60 1.71
N MET A 58 -6.36 13.66 2.66
CA MET A 58 -7.38 13.59 3.71
C MET A 58 -7.39 14.83 4.59
N GLN A 59 -6.21 15.36 4.90
CA GLN A 59 -6.11 16.57 5.70
C GLN A 59 -6.63 17.80 4.93
N GLU A 60 -6.24 17.93 3.67
CA GLU A 60 -6.65 19.05 2.83
C GLU A 60 -8.16 19.10 2.65
N LEU A 61 -8.79 17.94 2.48
CA LEU A 61 -10.22 17.84 2.20
C LEU A 61 -11.07 17.59 3.44
N ASN A 62 -10.48 17.62 4.64
CA ASN A 62 -11.18 17.40 5.92
C ASN A 62 -11.97 16.09 5.91
N PHE A 63 -11.33 15.01 5.50
CA PHE A 63 -11.98 13.71 5.41
C PHE A 63 -12.38 13.23 6.82
N PRO A 64 -13.69 12.90 7.04
CA PRO A 64 -14.17 12.58 8.38
C PRO A 64 -13.51 11.36 9.03
N ALA A 65 -13.17 10.33 8.26
CA ALA A 65 -12.54 9.12 8.77
C ALA A 65 -11.01 9.16 8.71
N ARG A 66 -10.42 10.36 8.65
CA ARG A 66 -8.97 10.56 8.52
C ARG A 66 -8.16 9.86 9.61
N VAL A 67 -8.61 9.95 10.85
CA VAL A 67 -7.86 9.40 11.98
C VAL A 67 -7.75 7.88 11.88
N GLU A 68 -8.84 7.21 11.57
CA GLU A 68 -8.89 5.76 11.41
C GLU A 68 -8.07 5.30 10.21
N HIS A 69 -8.19 5.99 9.10
CA HIS A 69 -7.47 5.65 7.86
C HIS A 69 -5.95 5.81 8.07
N ARG A 70 -5.55 6.93 8.67
CA ARG A 70 -4.14 7.17 8.99
C ARG A 70 -3.61 6.16 10.01
N GLY A 71 -4.42 5.77 10.99
CA GLY A 71 -4.05 4.76 11.97
C GLY A 71 -3.72 3.43 11.30
N GLU A 72 -4.49 3.05 10.29
CA GLU A 72 -4.23 1.84 9.52
C GLU A 72 -2.91 1.94 8.74
N HIS A 73 -2.64 3.10 8.14
CA HIS A 73 -1.37 3.35 7.47
C HIS A 73 -0.19 3.21 8.43
N LEU A 74 -0.29 3.78 9.62
CA LEU A 74 0.79 3.72 10.62
C LEU A 74 1.04 2.28 11.08
N ARG A 75 -0.01 1.47 11.19
CA ARG A 75 0.11 0.07 11.57
C ARG A 75 0.92 -0.70 10.52
N VAL A 76 0.58 -0.53 9.25
CA VAL A 76 1.28 -1.22 8.16
C VAL A 76 2.74 -0.75 8.06
N LEU A 77 2.99 0.56 8.18
CA LEU A 77 4.35 1.08 8.15
C LEU A 77 5.19 0.51 9.29
N GLY A 78 4.61 0.32 10.47
CA GLY A 78 5.29 -0.32 11.60
C GLY A 78 5.69 -1.76 11.30
N GLU A 79 4.79 -2.52 10.67
CA GLU A 79 5.10 -3.88 10.23
C GLU A 79 6.24 -3.89 9.21
N LEU A 80 6.18 -2.99 8.23
CA LEU A 80 7.21 -2.91 7.20
C LEU A 80 8.59 -2.57 7.77
N VAL A 81 8.65 -1.71 8.78
CA VAL A 81 9.91 -1.38 9.45
C VAL A 81 10.53 -2.63 10.07
N GLN A 82 9.73 -3.45 10.75
CA GLN A 82 10.20 -4.68 11.37
C GLN A 82 10.73 -5.66 10.33
N PHE A 83 9.99 -5.87 9.25
CA PHE A 83 10.43 -6.76 8.17
C PHE A 83 11.69 -6.22 7.48
N SER A 84 11.78 -4.90 7.30
CA SER A 84 12.96 -4.29 6.69
C SER A 84 14.23 -4.57 7.49
N ARG A 85 14.15 -4.52 8.81
CA ARG A 85 15.28 -4.84 9.69
C ARG A 85 15.75 -6.27 9.48
N GLN A 86 14.81 -7.21 9.39
CA GLN A 86 15.13 -8.61 9.15
C GLN A 86 15.77 -8.82 7.78
N VAL A 87 15.20 -8.18 6.75
CA VAL A 87 15.73 -8.27 5.38
C VAL A 87 17.15 -7.73 5.31
N GLU A 88 17.43 -6.61 5.96
CA GLU A 88 18.78 -6.03 6.02
C GLU A 88 19.80 -6.98 6.67
N GLN A 89 19.33 -7.85 7.58
CA GLN A 89 20.16 -8.85 8.22
C GLN A 89 20.24 -10.15 7.43
N GLY A 90 19.70 -10.19 6.22
CA GLY A 90 19.70 -11.38 5.36
C GLY A 90 18.60 -12.37 5.68
N ARG A 91 17.68 -12.04 6.60
CA ARG A 91 16.58 -12.91 6.98
C ARG A 91 15.32 -12.48 6.23
N THR A 92 15.03 -13.14 5.11
CA THR A 92 13.96 -12.74 4.20
C THR A 92 12.70 -13.58 4.30
N MET A 93 12.73 -14.69 5.04
CA MET A 93 11.61 -15.65 5.05
C MET A 93 10.29 -15.02 5.51
N MET A 94 10.31 -14.26 6.61
CA MET A 94 9.11 -13.64 7.14
C MET A 94 8.57 -12.56 6.21
N ALA A 95 9.46 -11.75 5.63
CA ALA A 95 9.07 -10.73 4.66
C ALA A 95 8.48 -11.37 3.40
N GLN A 96 9.05 -12.48 2.93
CA GLN A 96 8.51 -13.22 1.79
C GLN A 96 7.09 -13.72 2.07
N ALA A 97 6.87 -14.31 3.24
CA ALA A 97 5.53 -14.77 3.63
C ALA A 97 4.55 -13.59 3.70
N TYR A 98 4.99 -12.46 4.23
CA TYR A 98 4.16 -11.28 4.35
C TYR A 98 3.71 -10.76 2.99
N VAL A 99 4.64 -10.61 2.03
CA VAL A 99 4.29 -10.10 0.69
C VAL A 99 3.51 -11.11 -0.14
N ASN A 100 3.60 -12.39 0.18
CA ASN A 100 2.85 -13.42 -0.55
C ASN A 100 1.42 -13.59 -0.04
N GLU A 101 1.15 -13.33 1.22
CA GLU A 101 -0.12 -13.66 1.85
C GLU A 101 -0.81 -12.47 2.50
N ARG A 102 -0.20 -11.90 3.54
CA ARG A 102 -0.86 -10.89 4.38
C ARG A 102 -1.01 -9.54 3.70
N LEU A 103 0.02 -9.09 3.02
CA LEU A 103 -0.01 -7.77 2.38
C LEU A 103 -1.02 -7.69 1.22
N PRO A 104 -1.10 -8.68 0.31
CA PRO A 104 -2.14 -8.67 -0.72
C PRO A 104 -3.55 -8.69 -0.15
N GLU A 105 -3.79 -9.50 0.88
CA GLU A 105 -5.09 -9.58 1.53
C GLU A 105 -5.47 -8.23 2.17
N TRP A 106 -4.54 -7.62 2.90
CA TRP A 106 -4.74 -6.31 3.50
C TRP A 106 -5.03 -5.26 2.42
N PHE A 107 -4.24 -5.25 1.35
CA PHE A 107 -4.40 -4.29 0.27
C PHE A 107 -5.79 -4.38 -0.35
N GLY A 108 -6.25 -5.58 -0.68
CA GLY A 108 -7.56 -5.77 -1.29
C GLY A 108 -8.69 -5.22 -0.41
N LEU A 109 -8.63 -5.50 0.88
CA LEU A 109 -9.64 -5.02 1.82
C LEU A 109 -9.55 -3.50 2.03
N HIS A 110 -8.33 -2.98 2.19
CA HIS A 110 -8.10 -1.55 2.44
C HIS A 110 -8.58 -0.70 1.27
N VAL A 111 -8.24 -1.08 0.04
CA VAL A 111 -8.66 -0.34 -1.16
C VAL A 111 -10.18 -0.38 -1.32
N SER A 112 -10.78 -1.55 -1.12
CA SER A 112 -12.23 -1.72 -1.32
C SER A 112 -13.07 -1.00 -0.28
N THR A 113 -12.52 -0.70 0.89
CA THR A 113 -13.25 -0.06 1.99
C THR A 113 -12.76 1.35 2.25
N MET A 114 -11.55 1.51 2.77
CA MET A 114 -11.04 2.81 3.20
C MET A 114 -10.69 3.74 2.04
N ASP A 115 -9.94 3.25 1.05
CA ASP A 115 -9.58 4.08 -0.10
C ASP A 115 -10.81 4.39 -0.95
N SER A 116 -11.74 3.46 -1.06
CA SER A 116 -13.01 3.67 -1.76
C SER A 116 -13.82 4.79 -1.10
N ALA A 117 -13.87 4.82 0.24
CA ALA A 117 -14.55 5.89 0.97
C ALA A 117 -13.86 7.24 0.76
N LEU A 118 -12.52 7.25 0.75
CA LEU A 118 -11.76 8.47 0.48
C LEU A 118 -12.03 8.98 -0.94
N ALA A 119 -12.01 8.11 -1.93
CA ALA A 119 -12.28 8.48 -3.32
C ALA A 119 -13.68 9.07 -3.48
N ALA A 120 -14.68 8.49 -2.82
CA ALA A 120 -16.04 9.01 -2.84
C ALA A 120 -16.09 10.43 -2.22
N HIS A 121 -15.35 10.67 -1.15
CA HIS A 121 -15.28 11.99 -0.53
C HIS A 121 -14.61 13.01 -1.44
N VAL A 122 -13.51 12.63 -2.11
CA VAL A 122 -12.82 13.50 -3.07
C VAL A 122 -13.78 13.92 -4.18
N ASN A 123 -14.50 12.97 -4.76
CA ASN A 123 -15.45 13.27 -5.82
C ASN A 123 -16.60 14.17 -5.36
N LYS A 124 -17.02 14.03 -4.10
CA LYS A 124 -18.10 14.83 -3.54
C LYS A 124 -17.70 16.29 -3.33
N VAL A 125 -16.47 16.54 -2.88
CA VAL A 125 -16.04 17.90 -2.50
C VAL A 125 -15.34 18.67 -3.62
N THR A 126 -14.94 18.01 -4.70
CA THR A 126 -14.22 18.64 -5.82
C THR A 126 -15.08 18.88 -7.06
N ILE A 127 -16.36 18.61 -6.97
CA ILE A 127 -17.30 18.89 -8.07
C ILE A 127 -17.65 20.38 -8.13
#